data_7dfddd32022fa9096b9fabc8ea3d2a87
#
_entry.id   7dfddd32022fa9096b9fabc8ea3d2a87
#
_cell.length_a   1.000
_cell.length_b   1.000
_cell.length_c   1.000
_cell.angle_alpha   90.00
_cell.angle_beta   90.00
_cell.angle_gamma   90.00
#
_symmetry.space_group_name_H-M   'P 1'
#
loop_
_entity.id
_entity.type
_entity.pdbx_description
1 polymer ?
#
loop_
_entity_poly.entity_id
_entity_poly.type
_entity_poly.pdbx_seq_one_letter_code
_entity_poly.pdbx_strand_id
1 'polypeptide(L)'
;MSRIWQVILGGCLSAVVSFSALADEHSDLDFYHNVFSAPPLLPTPFEPSCVKPDCNARLMPGVSMTRAEPNPAYFTVAQSGIEPGWEERVASDWNYFNVPASLGKITAIDFGPTPDGTGYRYLANANTQNILYEPWSSSKIMAFAGALATIGREVSASTLVGDVKLGDLITSINSYAPSGKADGNSNAIATYFANIAGREFLTGLFHDKWLNMNNPAIRFRGAYGPTAFAPNSADWQFDLRNKLAVEPFAEASDDPFYQSYRCDECGLTGNKPMTTLAQAEFLKRMVTHNSEPQTRLPGFMPSHLEMLLYGN
;
A
#
# COMPACT_ATOMS: atom_id res chain seq x y z
N MET A 1 40.85 -16.91 57.25
CA MET A 1 39.69 -16.02 57.52
C MET A 1 39.55 -15.06 56.38
N SER A 2 38.33 -14.99 55.90
CA SER A 2 37.70 -13.94 55.11
C SER A 2 37.54 -14.19 53.59
N ARG A 3 36.46 -14.70 53.31
CA ARG A 3 35.13 -14.27 52.75
C ARG A 3 35.26 -13.59 51.38
N ILE A 4 34.96 -14.35 50.39
CA ILE A 4 34.05 -14.34 49.25
C ILE A 4 33.15 -13.09 49.21
N TRP A 5 33.29 -12.32 48.12
CA TRP A 5 32.21 -11.61 47.45
C TRP A 5 32.32 -11.83 45.93
N GLN A 6 31.60 -12.82 45.42
CA GLN A 6 31.22 -12.88 44.03
C GLN A 6 29.97 -12.04 43.87
N VAL A 7 30.08 -10.97 43.11
CA VAL A 7 28.94 -10.18 42.65
C VAL A 7 28.43 -10.76 41.38
N ILE A 8 27.21 -11.22 41.44
CA ILE A 8 26.37 -11.59 40.32
C ILE A 8 26.05 -10.30 39.54
N LEU A 9 26.65 -10.17 38.39
CA LEU A 9 26.29 -9.18 37.35
C LEU A 9 26.34 -9.89 36.00
N GLY A 10 25.29 -10.63 35.75
CA GLY A 10 25.15 -11.32 34.48
C GLY A 10 23.73 -11.85 34.32
N GLY A 11 22.79 -10.98 34.04
CA GLY A 11 21.43 -11.47 33.83
C GLY A 11 20.35 -10.42 33.67
N CYS A 12 20.63 -9.35 32.96
CA CYS A 12 19.56 -8.36 32.62
C CYS A 12 19.73 -7.66 31.27
N LEU A 13 20.50 -8.23 30.34
CA LEU A 13 20.64 -7.58 29.02
C LEU A 13 20.08 -8.39 27.85
N SER A 14 19.43 -9.52 28.09
CA SER A 14 18.88 -10.34 26.98
C SER A 14 17.35 -10.29 26.84
N ALA A 15 16.67 -9.51 27.66
CA ALA A 15 15.20 -9.45 27.64
C ALA A 15 14.62 -8.17 27.03
N VAL A 16 15.46 -7.24 26.56
CA VAL A 16 14.98 -5.94 26.09
C VAL A 16 14.84 -5.88 24.56
N VAL A 17 15.41 -6.84 23.82
CA VAL A 17 15.42 -6.81 22.35
C VAL A 17 14.20 -7.49 21.71
N SER A 18 13.42 -8.25 22.49
CA SER A 18 12.24 -8.96 21.95
C SER A 18 10.92 -8.19 22.12
N PHE A 19 10.91 -7.07 22.81
CA PHE A 19 9.68 -6.30 23.06
C PHE A 19 9.37 -5.23 22.00
N SER A 20 10.32 -4.81 21.19
CA SER A 20 10.07 -3.73 20.21
C SER A 20 9.27 -4.17 18.98
N ALA A 21 9.37 -5.43 18.57
CA ALA A 21 8.60 -5.92 17.42
C ALA A 21 7.14 -6.26 17.78
N LEU A 22 6.88 -6.67 19.02
CA LEU A 22 5.51 -6.93 19.50
C LEU A 22 4.81 -5.66 19.99
N ALA A 23 5.56 -4.64 20.41
CA ALA A 23 5.01 -3.33 20.78
C ALA A 23 4.47 -2.57 19.57
N ASP A 24 5.04 -2.78 18.39
CA ASP A 24 4.61 -2.13 17.16
C ASP A 24 3.24 -2.64 16.71
N GLU A 25 3.02 -3.94 16.75
CA GLU A 25 1.76 -4.56 16.34
C GLU A 25 0.60 -4.27 17.33
N HIS A 26 0.89 -4.24 18.63
CA HIS A 26 -0.08 -3.85 19.65
C HIS A 26 -0.33 -2.34 19.70
N SER A 27 0.68 -1.52 19.50
CA SER A 27 0.52 -0.06 19.45
C SER A 27 -0.26 0.39 18.21
N ASP A 28 -0.10 -0.29 17.09
CA ASP A 28 -0.87 -0.05 15.88
C ASP A 28 -2.33 -0.49 16.05
N LEU A 29 -2.60 -1.63 16.69
CA LEU A 29 -3.94 -2.09 17.04
C LEU A 29 -4.63 -1.14 18.03
N ASP A 30 -3.93 -0.71 19.08
CA ASP A 30 -4.43 0.25 20.07
C ASP A 30 -4.68 1.63 19.43
N PHE A 31 -3.82 2.06 18.50
CA PHE A 31 -4.02 3.26 17.72
C PHE A 31 -5.29 3.15 16.87
N TYR A 32 -5.44 2.05 16.12
CA TYR A 32 -6.64 1.79 15.33
C TYR A 32 -7.91 1.70 16.19
N HIS A 33 -7.87 0.97 17.30
CA HIS A 33 -9.00 0.89 18.22
C HIS A 33 -9.35 2.23 18.86
N ASN A 34 -8.39 3.06 19.16
CA ASN A 34 -8.62 4.38 19.76
C ASN A 34 -9.04 5.45 18.74
N VAL A 35 -8.53 5.38 17.51
CA VAL A 35 -8.90 6.31 16.43
C VAL A 35 -10.21 5.91 15.76
N PHE A 36 -10.50 4.61 15.69
CA PHE A 36 -11.70 4.05 15.04
C PHE A 36 -12.71 3.44 16.01
N SER A 37 -12.61 3.67 17.32
CA SER A 37 -13.57 3.21 18.32
C SER A 37 -14.92 3.93 18.27
N ALA A 38 -15.06 5.04 17.54
CA ALA A 38 -16.34 5.40 16.96
C ALA A 38 -16.63 4.42 15.81
N PRO A 39 -17.88 3.89 15.64
CA PRO A 39 -18.16 3.04 14.50
C PRO A 39 -17.67 3.80 13.27
N PRO A 40 -16.76 3.21 12.48
CA PRO A 40 -16.33 3.86 11.28
C PRO A 40 -17.58 3.91 10.42
N LEU A 41 -18.18 5.06 10.34
CA LEU A 41 -18.69 5.47 9.06
C LEU A 41 -17.44 5.56 8.20
N LEU A 42 -16.93 4.38 7.77
CA LEU A 42 -16.11 4.35 6.59
C LEU A 42 -16.98 5.03 5.56
N PRO A 43 -16.62 6.26 5.12
CA PRO A 43 -17.33 6.85 4.01
C PRO A 43 -17.31 5.78 2.94
N THR A 44 -18.47 5.41 2.42
CA THR A 44 -18.48 4.66 1.16
C THR A 44 -17.49 5.40 0.27
N PRO A 45 -16.53 4.74 -0.39
CA PRO A 45 -15.44 5.42 -1.11
C PRO A 45 -15.93 6.39 -2.18
N PHE A 46 -17.22 6.50 -2.38
CA PHE A 46 -17.89 7.34 -3.36
C PHE A 46 -18.87 8.35 -2.76
N GLU A 47 -19.06 8.41 -1.45
CA GLU A 47 -19.67 9.60 -0.90
C GLU A 47 -18.66 10.74 -1.04
N PRO A 48 -19.02 11.84 -1.74
CA PRO A 48 -18.21 13.04 -1.73
C PRO A 48 -18.32 13.66 -0.33
N SER A 49 -17.68 13.00 0.63
CA SER A 49 -17.73 13.34 2.05
C SER A 49 -17.13 14.71 2.35
N CYS A 50 -16.56 15.36 1.34
CA CYS A 50 -15.90 16.64 1.48
C CYS A 50 -16.39 17.74 0.53
N VAL A 51 -17.64 17.71 0.11
CA VAL A 51 -18.28 18.87 -0.54
C VAL A 51 -18.76 19.93 0.47
N LYS A 52 -18.66 19.64 1.78
CA LYS A 52 -19.10 20.57 2.83
C LYS A 52 -17.96 21.50 3.25
N PRO A 53 -18.24 22.80 3.49
CA PRO A 53 -17.24 23.77 3.96
C PRO A 53 -16.47 23.33 5.21
N ASP A 54 -17.01 22.44 6.01
CA ASP A 54 -16.43 21.97 7.28
C ASP A 54 -15.32 20.91 7.12
N CYS A 55 -15.04 20.42 5.92
CA CYS A 55 -13.91 19.51 5.71
C CYS A 55 -12.57 20.14 6.07
N ASN A 56 -12.46 21.46 5.97
CA ASN A 56 -11.27 22.22 6.39
C ASN A 56 -11.05 22.19 7.91
N ALA A 57 -12.09 21.96 8.71
CA ALA A 57 -11.99 21.94 10.18
C ALA A 57 -11.43 20.61 10.73
N ARG A 58 -11.33 19.55 9.93
CA ARG A 58 -10.80 18.24 10.32
C ARG A 58 -9.34 18.01 9.94
N LEU A 59 -8.73 18.97 9.25
CA LEU A 59 -7.29 18.96 9.01
C LEU A 59 -6.57 19.23 10.32
N MET A 60 -5.40 18.60 10.49
CA MET A 60 -4.62 18.71 11.73
C MET A 60 -4.55 20.14 12.24
N PRO A 61 -4.76 20.39 13.55
CA PRO A 61 -4.61 21.69 14.11
C PRO A 61 -3.24 22.29 13.76
N GLY A 62 -3.23 23.48 13.16
CA GLY A 62 -2.01 24.19 12.78
C GLY A 62 -1.53 23.98 11.33
N VAL A 63 -2.19 23.16 10.53
CA VAL A 63 -1.95 23.08 9.08
C VAL A 63 -2.87 24.05 8.37
N SER A 64 -2.33 25.17 7.93
CA SER A 64 -3.04 26.10 7.05
C SER A 64 -2.92 25.60 5.61
N MET A 65 -4.05 25.22 5.02
CA MET A 65 -4.14 24.97 3.57
C MET A 65 -4.30 26.32 2.88
N THR A 66 -3.20 26.95 2.52
CA THR A 66 -3.26 28.10 1.62
C THR A 66 -3.46 27.60 0.20
N ARG A 67 -4.55 28.04 -0.39
CA ARG A 67 -4.83 27.80 -1.80
C ARG A 67 -3.97 28.76 -2.61
N ALA A 68 -3.07 28.22 -3.44
CA ALA A 68 -2.41 29.03 -4.46
C ALA A 68 -3.47 29.48 -5.48
N GLU A 69 -3.47 30.75 -5.82
CA GLU A 69 -4.30 31.28 -6.92
C GLU A 69 -3.38 31.68 -8.09
N PRO A 70 -3.74 31.35 -9.33
CA PRO A 70 -4.92 30.57 -9.72
C PRO A 70 -4.72 29.07 -9.50
N ASN A 71 -5.83 28.36 -9.19
CA ASN A 71 -5.78 26.90 -9.13
C ASN A 71 -5.42 26.33 -10.50
N PRO A 72 -4.60 25.25 -10.56
CA PRO A 72 -4.43 24.51 -11.78
C PRO A 72 -5.80 23.99 -12.27
N ALA A 73 -6.04 24.05 -13.58
CA ALA A 73 -7.19 23.44 -14.18
C ALA A 73 -7.15 21.92 -13.97
N TYR A 74 -8.32 21.27 -14.06
CA TYR A 74 -8.35 19.80 -14.09
C TYR A 74 -8.04 19.33 -15.51
N PHE A 75 -7.17 18.32 -15.65
CA PHE A 75 -6.86 17.65 -16.91
C PHE A 75 -7.40 16.23 -16.87
N THR A 76 -8.07 15.82 -17.95
CA THR A 76 -8.45 14.42 -18.13
C THR A 76 -7.22 13.54 -18.38
N VAL A 77 -7.37 12.22 -18.27
CA VAL A 77 -6.31 11.27 -18.63
C VAL A 77 -5.94 11.43 -20.12
N ALA A 78 -6.91 11.72 -20.99
CA ALA A 78 -6.64 11.96 -22.41
C ALA A 78 -5.74 13.18 -22.65
N GLN A 79 -5.90 14.24 -21.86
CA GLN A 79 -5.08 15.46 -21.96
C GLN A 79 -3.66 15.26 -21.43
N SER A 80 -3.51 14.54 -20.32
CA SER A 80 -2.20 14.25 -19.73
C SER A 80 -1.45 13.15 -20.47
N GLY A 81 -2.19 12.21 -21.08
CA GLY A 81 -1.67 10.95 -21.58
C GLY A 81 -1.25 10.00 -20.47
N ILE A 82 -0.82 8.81 -20.84
CA ILE A 82 -0.33 7.76 -19.93
C ILE A 82 1.10 7.31 -20.28
N GLU A 83 1.66 7.84 -21.37
CA GLU A 83 2.99 7.50 -21.85
C GLU A 83 4.07 8.03 -20.87
N PRO A 84 5.27 7.45 -20.87
CA PRO A 84 6.37 7.94 -20.04
C PRO A 84 6.53 9.46 -20.10
N GLY A 85 6.76 10.10 -18.96
CA GLY A 85 6.79 11.56 -18.83
C GLY A 85 5.41 12.20 -18.65
N TRP A 86 4.35 11.42 -18.42
CA TRP A 86 3.02 11.97 -18.09
C TRP A 86 3.06 12.86 -16.85
N GLU A 87 3.98 12.62 -15.92
CA GLU A 87 4.15 13.38 -14.68
C GLU A 87 4.38 14.88 -14.93
N GLU A 88 4.93 15.23 -16.08
CA GLU A 88 5.19 16.61 -16.49
C GLU A 88 4.00 17.26 -17.22
N ARG A 89 3.02 16.46 -17.62
CA ARG A 89 1.85 16.91 -18.43
C ARG A 89 0.57 17.03 -17.61
N VAL A 90 0.57 16.62 -16.35
CA VAL A 90 -0.61 16.75 -15.49
C VAL A 90 -0.83 18.19 -15.03
N ALA A 91 -2.08 18.53 -14.77
CA ALA A 91 -2.40 19.76 -14.04
C ALA A 91 -1.87 19.64 -12.61
N SER A 92 -0.93 20.47 -12.20
CA SER A 92 -0.27 20.32 -10.90
C SER A 92 0.09 21.62 -10.22
N ASP A 93 0.07 21.58 -8.89
CA ASP A 93 0.74 22.55 -8.02
C ASP A 93 1.52 21.78 -6.94
N TRP A 94 2.81 21.71 -7.11
CA TRP A 94 3.69 20.95 -6.22
C TRP A 94 4.04 21.69 -4.92
N ASN A 95 3.51 22.90 -4.73
CA ASN A 95 3.69 23.71 -3.52
C ASN A 95 2.35 24.21 -2.94
N TYR A 96 1.28 23.49 -3.22
CA TYR A 96 -0.09 23.84 -2.86
C TYR A 96 -0.31 23.85 -1.34
N PHE A 97 0.19 22.82 -0.63
CA PHE A 97 0.03 22.74 0.82
C PHE A 97 1.14 23.50 1.54
N ASN A 98 0.76 24.41 2.42
CA ASN A 98 1.72 25.14 3.25
C ASN A 98 2.21 24.25 4.43
N VAL A 99 2.88 23.17 4.09
CA VAL A 99 3.47 22.22 5.03
C VAL A 99 4.94 22.06 4.71
N PRO A 100 5.86 22.40 5.64
CA PRO A 100 7.28 22.21 5.43
C PRO A 100 7.65 20.74 5.14
N ALA A 101 8.59 20.50 4.26
CA ALA A 101 9.08 19.16 3.92
C ALA A 101 9.61 18.37 5.14
N SER A 102 10.08 19.08 6.18
CA SER A 102 10.55 18.48 7.44
C SER A 102 9.44 17.87 8.29
N LEU A 103 8.18 18.28 8.08
CA LEU A 103 7.02 17.71 8.78
C LEU A 103 6.39 16.54 8.03
N GLY A 104 6.68 16.40 6.75
CA GLY A 104 6.15 15.28 5.95
C GLY A 104 6.12 15.59 4.46
N LYS A 105 5.81 14.55 3.70
CA LYS A 105 5.62 14.59 2.24
C LYS A 105 4.17 14.29 1.95
N ILE A 106 3.49 15.20 1.27
CA ILE A 106 2.08 15.10 0.94
C ILE A 106 1.94 15.18 -0.58
N THR A 107 1.16 14.25 -1.14
CA THR A 107 0.62 14.36 -2.48
C THR A 107 -0.86 13.99 -2.42
N ALA A 108 -1.70 14.87 -2.95
CA ALA A 108 -3.11 14.64 -3.13
C ALA A 108 -3.45 14.73 -4.62
N ILE A 109 -4.32 13.84 -5.09
CA ILE A 109 -4.92 13.93 -6.42
C ILE A 109 -6.37 14.32 -6.22
N ASP A 110 -6.72 15.50 -6.66
CA ASP A 110 -8.06 16.05 -6.57
C ASP A 110 -8.83 15.77 -7.86
N PHE A 111 -10.09 15.42 -7.73
CA PHE A 111 -10.97 15.01 -8.81
C PHE A 111 -11.99 16.12 -9.06
N GLY A 112 -12.17 16.50 -10.29
CA GLY A 112 -13.16 17.51 -10.65
C GLY A 112 -13.80 17.27 -12.01
N PRO A 113 -14.97 17.87 -12.26
CA PRO A 113 -15.62 17.77 -13.54
C PRO A 113 -14.89 18.61 -14.60
N THR A 114 -14.81 18.07 -15.81
CA THR A 114 -14.42 18.80 -17.02
C THR A 114 -15.49 18.59 -18.11
N PRO A 115 -15.49 19.37 -19.20
CA PRO A 115 -16.40 19.12 -20.30
C PRO A 115 -16.26 17.71 -20.91
N ASP A 116 -15.08 17.11 -20.79
CA ASP A 116 -14.72 15.83 -21.39
C ASP A 116 -14.77 14.66 -20.38
N GLY A 117 -15.31 14.87 -19.18
CA GLY A 117 -15.44 13.84 -18.15
C GLY A 117 -14.72 14.20 -16.83
N THR A 118 -14.25 13.19 -16.12
CA THR A 118 -13.50 13.41 -14.88
C THR A 118 -12.08 13.90 -15.18
N GLY A 119 -11.72 15.02 -14.58
CA GLY A 119 -10.35 15.54 -14.61
C GLY A 119 -9.67 15.38 -13.25
N TYR A 120 -8.36 15.54 -13.28
CA TYR A 120 -7.47 15.38 -12.14
C TYR A 120 -6.53 16.57 -12.04
N ARG A 121 -6.20 16.95 -10.82
CA ARG A 121 -5.08 17.84 -10.54
C ARG A 121 -4.26 17.30 -9.37
N TYR A 122 -2.97 17.52 -9.45
CA TYR A 122 -1.99 16.93 -8.54
C TYR A 122 -1.43 18.04 -7.64
N LEU A 123 -1.57 17.86 -6.36
CA LEU A 123 -1.25 18.86 -5.34
C LEU A 123 -0.23 18.26 -4.37
N ALA A 124 0.85 19.00 -4.08
CA ALA A 124 1.85 18.56 -3.13
C ALA A 124 2.28 19.70 -2.19
N ASN A 125 3.14 19.37 -1.23
CA ASN A 125 3.81 20.35 -0.39
C ASN A 125 5.28 20.48 -0.76
N ALA A 126 5.81 21.68 -0.74
CA ALA A 126 7.25 21.97 -0.81
C ALA A 126 8.02 21.18 -1.90
N ASN A 127 7.38 20.87 -3.02
CA ASN A 127 7.92 20.05 -4.13
C ASN A 127 8.40 18.65 -3.70
N THR A 128 7.74 18.02 -2.73
CA THR A 128 8.17 16.75 -2.15
C THR A 128 7.68 15.51 -2.89
N GLN A 129 6.84 15.67 -3.92
CA GLN A 129 6.15 14.57 -4.63
C GLN A 129 7.09 13.50 -5.19
N ASN A 130 8.34 13.85 -5.51
CA ASN A 130 9.35 12.95 -6.07
C ASN A 130 10.47 12.57 -5.07
N ILE A 131 10.35 12.95 -3.80
CA ILE A 131 11.33 12.57 -2.77
C ILE A 131 11.04 11.12 -2.34
N LEU A 132 12.08 10.28 -2.43
CA LEU A 132 11.97 8.87 -2.01
C LEU A 132 11.69 8.74 -0.52
N TYR A 133 10.88 7.75 -0.18
CA TYR A 133 10.64 7.27 1.17
C TYR A 133 10.33 5.78 1.14
N GLU A 134 10.32 5.14 2.30
CA GLU A 134 9.90 3.74 2.44
C GLU A 134 8.44 3.71 2.91
N PRO A 135 7.49 3.20 2.10
CA PRO A 135 6.06 3.25 2.43
C PRO A 135 5.62 2.18 3.45
N TRP A 136 6.51 1.25 3.81
CA TRP A 136 6.24 0.17 4.75
C TRP A 136 4.90 -0.53 4.47
N SER A 137 4.06 -0.64 5.49
CA SER A 137 2.76 -1.35 5.39
C SER A 137 1.77 -0.68 4.44
N SER A 138 1.90 0.62 4.13
CA SER A 138 0.99 1.27 3.18
C SER A 138 1.13 0.75 1.74
N SER A 139 2.19 -0.01 1.45
CA SER A 139 2.40 -0.68 0.16
C SER A 139 1.81 -2.10 0.08
N LYS A 140 1.21 -2.64 1.15
CA LYS A 140 0.64 -4.01 1.14
C LYS A 140 -0.45 -4.18 0.07
N ILE A 141 -1.24 -3.13 -0.15
CA ILE A 141 -2.23 -3.08 -1.23
C ILE A 141 -1.61 -3.34 -2.61
N MET A 142 -0.36 -2.91 -2.84
CA MET A 142 0.33 -3.08 -4.12
C MET A 142 0.75 -4.54 -4.33
N ALA A 143 1.25 -5.20 -3.29
CA ALA A 143 1.59 -6.62 -3.34
C ALA A 143 0.35 -7.47 -3.65
N PHE A 144 -0.75 -7.13 -3.02
CA PHE A 144 -2.02 -7.81 -3.18
C PHE A 144 -2.61 -7.60 -4.59
N ALA A 145 -2.73 -6.35 -5.03
CA ALA A 145 -3.19 -6.03 -6.38
C ALA A 145 -2.31 -6.69 -7.46
N GLY A 146 -0.98 -6.67 -7.26
CA GLY A 146 -0.03 -7.32 -8.15
C GLY A 146 -0.23 -8.83 -8.24
N ALA A 147 -0.46 -9.51 -7.12
CA ALA A 147 -0.73 -10.95 -7.10
C ALA A 147 -2.02 -11.29 -7.86
N LEU A 148 -3.10 -10.54 -7.63
CA LEU A 148 -4.36 -10.74 -8.34
C LEU A 148 -4.22 -10.48 -9.85
N ALA A 149 -3.49 -9.43 -10.23
CA ALA A 149 -3.20 -9.12 -11.63
C ALA A 149 -2.40 -10.26 -12.32
N THR A 150 -1.44 -10.85 -11.60
CA THR A 150 -0.65 -11.99 -12.11
C THR A 150 -1.51 -13.24 -12.30
N ILE A 151 -2.45 -13.50 -11.38
CA ILE A 151 -3.40 -14.61 -11.51
C ILE A 151 -4.34 -14.39 -12.69
N GLY A 152 -4.76 -13.15 -12.96
CA GLY A 152 -5.50 -12.77 -14.15
C GLY A 152 -6.84 -13.49 -14.33
N ARG A 153 -7.48 -13.90 -13.23
CA ARG A 153 -8.76 -14.60 -13.22
C ARG A 153 -9.71 -13.98 -12.22
N GLU A 154 -11.00 -14.13 -12.48
CA GLU A 154 -12.03 -13.79 -11.49
C GLU A 154 -11.79 -14.59 -10.20
N VAL A 155 -11.75 -13.86 -9.10
CA VAL A 155 -11.69 -14.40 -7.75
C VAL A 155 -12.82 -13.80 -6.92
N SER A 156 -13.16 -14.48 -5.83
CA SER A 156 -14.14 -13.99 -4.85
C SER A 156 -13.58 -14.16 -3.44
N ALA A 157 -14.25 -13.55 -2.49
CA ALA A 157 -13.91 -13.73 -1.08
C ALA A 157 -13.92 -15.22 -0.65
N SER A 158 -14.72 -16.05 -1.31
CA SER A 158 -14.81 -17.49 -1.06
C SER A 158 -13.76 -18.33 -1.80
N THR A 159 -12.97 -17.75 -2.70
CA THR A 159 -11.83 -18.45 -3.33
C THR A 159 -10.92 -18.99 -2.23
N LEU A 160 -10.54 -20.27 -2.32
CA LEU A 160 -9.65 -20.87 -1.34
C LEU A 160 -8.19 -20.76 -1.80
N VAL A 161 -7.34 -20.35 -0.90
CA VAL A 161 -5.88 -20.35 -1.00
C VAL A 161 -5.41 -21.49 -0.08
N GLY A 162 -5.15 -22.66 -0.65
CA GLY A 162 -5.09 -23.87 0.15
C GLY A 162 -6.44 -24.14 0.81
N ASP A 163 -6.53 -24.02 2.14
CA ASP A 163 -7.77 -24.18 2.90
C ASP A 163 -8.27 -22.86 3.54
N VAL A 164 -7.64 -21.72 3.23
CA VAL A 164 -7.99 -20.41 3.77
C VAL A 164 -8.72 -19.60 2.70
N LYS A 165 -9.80 -18.92 3.07
CA LYS A 165 -10.50 -18.04 2.14
C LYS A 165 -9.66 -16.81 1.82
N LEU A 166 -9.67 -16.41 0.56
CA LEU A 166 -8.99 -15.21 0.10
C LEU A 166 -9.51 -13.97 0.80
N GLY A 167 -10.83 -13.85 1.01
CA GLY A 167 -11.43 -12.75 1.76
C GLY A 167 -10.92 -12.66 3.20
N ASP A 168 -10.70 -13.79 3.87
CA ASP A 168 -10.14 -13.83 5.23
C ASP A 168 -8.70 -13.30 5.26
N LEU A 169 -7.88 -13.69 4.27
CA LEU A 169 -6.50 -13.19 4.14
C LEU A 169 -6.46 -11.68 3.99
N ILE A 170 -7.34 -11.13 3.14
CA ILE A 170 -7.40 -9.69 2.89
C ILE A 170 -7.93 -8.94 4.10
N THR A 171 -8.98 -9.45 4.73
CA THR A 171 -9.51 -8.87 5.95
C THR A 171 -8.44 -8.83 7.04
N SER A 172 -7.63 -9.89 7.17
CA SER A 172 -6.50 -9.92 8.11
C SER A 172 -5.41 -8.88 7.77
N ILE A 173 -5.16 -8.61 6.48
CA ILE A 173 -4.25 -7.52 6.08
C ILE A 173 -4.83 -6.15 6.48
N ASN A 174 -6.09 -5.93 6.21
CA ASN A 174 -6.73 -4.63 6.41
C ASN A 174 -7.02 -4.32 7.88
N SER A 175 -7.38 -5.35 8.66
CA SER A 175 -7.76 -5.20 10.08
C SER A 175 -6.64 -5.54 11.07
N TYR A 176 -5.55 -6.15 10.61
CA TYR A 176 -4.46 -6.67 11.44
C TYR A 176 -4.90 -7.74 12.47
N ALA A 177 -6.13 -8.20 12.39
CA ALA A 177 -6.69 -9.21 13.28
C ALA A 177 -6.92 -10.54 12.54
N PRO A 178 -6.93 -11.69 13.22
CA PRO A 178 -7.34 -12.96 12.62
C PRO A 178 -8.75 -12.86 12.05
N SER A 179 -8.95 -13.41 10.83
CA SER A 179 -10.23 -13.53 10.18
C SER A 179 -10.39 -14.94 9.63
N GLY A 180 -11.47 -15.61 9.96
CA GLY A 180 -11.70 -17.00 9.59
C GLY A 180 -10.54 -17.93 10.01
N LYS A 181 -9.87 -18.55 9.04
CA LYS A 181 -8.65 -19.35 9.27
C LYS A 181 -7.34 -18.57 9.11
N ALA A 182 -7.39 -17.30 8.72
CA ALA A 182 -6.19 -16.48 8.64
C ALA A 182 -5.68 -16.14 10.05
N ASP A 183 -4.38 -16.13 10.22
CA ASP A 183 -3.72 -15.96 11.53
C ASP A 183 -3.62 -14.51 12.00
N GLY A 184 -4.02 -13.54 11.17
CA GLY A 184 -3.89 -12.11 11.46
C GLY A 184 -2.48 -11.57 11.27
N ASN A 185 -1.50 -12.38 10.85
CA ASN A 185 -0.15 -11.92 10.56
C ASN A 185 -0.10 -11.20 9.19
N SER A 186 -0.53 -9.95 9.18
CA SER A 186 -0.63 -9.15 7.96
C SER A 186 0.69 -9.00 7.20
N ASN A 187 1.84 -9.03 7.90
CA ASN A 187 3.15 -8.97 7.26
C ASN A 187 3.47 -10.27 6.50
N ALA A 188 3.24 -11.42 7.12
CA ALA A 188 3.45 -12.71 6.46
C ALA A 188 2.51 -12.89 5.27
N ILE A 189 1.24 -12.51 5.41
CA ILE A 189 0.24 -12.58 4.35
C ILE A 189 0.62 -11.66 3.17
N ALA A 190 1.01 -10.41 3.44
CA ALA A 190 1.45 -9.49 2.40
C ALA A 190 2.75 -9.95 1.73
N THR A 191 3.68 -10.57 2.47
CA THR A 191 4.88 -11.19 1.90
C THR A 191 4.53 -12.33 0.96
N TYR A 192 3.56 -13.18 1.31
CA TYR A 192 3.06 -14.24 0.44
C TYR A 192 2.52 -13.68 -0.89
N PHE A 193 1.68 -12.64 -0.86
CA PHE A 193 1.20 -12.01 -2.09
C PHE A 193 2.32 -11.36 -2.91
N ALA A 194 3.28 -10.73 -2.25
CA ALA A 194 4.45 -10.20 -2.95
C ALA A 194 5.31 -11.31 -3.59
N ASN A 195 5.36 -12.50 -2.97
CA ASN A 195 6.04 -13.68 -3.55
C ASN A 195 5.27 -14.26 -4.74
N ILE A 196 3.94 -14.21 -4.74
CA ILE A 196 3.14 -14.60 -5.91
C ILE A 196 3.39 -13.66 -7.09
N ALA A 197 3.31 -12.35 -6.86
CA ALA A 197 3.51 -11.36 -7.91
C ALA A 197 4.93 -11.35 -8.46
N GLY A 198 5.93 -11.55 -7.60
CA GLY A 198 7.34 -11.37 -7.91
C GLY A 198 7.76 -9.90 -7.92
N ARG A 199 9.01 -9.63 -7.49
CA ARG A 199 9.51 -8.25 -7.32
C ARG A 199 9.79 -7.56 -8.63
N GLU A 200 10.15 -8.32 -9.67
CA GLU A 200 10.28 -7.79 -11.02
C GLU A 200 8.95 -7.23 -11.53
N PHE A 201 7.88 -8.01 -11.40
CA PHE A 201 6.55 -7.56 -11.80
C PHE A 201 6.08 -6.37 -10.97
N LEU A 202 6.20 -6.44 -9.64
CA LEU A 202 5.80 -5.36 -8.74
C LEU A 202 6.58 -4.06 -9.00
N THR A 203 7.89 -4.15 -9.28
CA THR A 203 8.69 -3.00 -9.70
C THR A 203 8.22 -2.47 -11.05
N GLY A 204 7.99 -3.36 -12.01
CA GLY A 204 7.52 -3.03 -13.35
C GLY A 204 6.17 -2.33 -13.38
N LEU A 205 5.31 -2.54 -12.36
CA LEU A 205 4.05 -1.81 -12.26
C LEU A 205 4.22 -0.29 -12.19
N PHE A 206 5.33 0.18 -11.62
CA PHE A 206 5.63 1.61 -11.57
C PHE A 206 6.22 2.13 -12.88
N HIS A 207 6.80 1.27 -13.70
CA HIS A 207 7.49 1.62 -14.93
C HIS A 207 6.70 1.18 -16.17
N ASP A 208 7.23 0.27 -16.93
CA ASP A 208 6.79 -0.14 -18.26
C ASP A 208 5.52 -1.01 -18.29
N LYS A 209 5.13 -1.57 -17.14
CA LYS A 209 3.97 -2.49 -17.11
C LYS A 209 2.64 -1.78 -16.86
N TRP A 210 2.65 -0.60 -16.20
CA TRP A 210 1.38 0.07 -15.88
C TRP A 210 1.47 1.59 -15.68
N LEU A 211 2.25 2.08 -14.69
CA LEU A 211 2.21 3.50 -14.32
C LEU A 211 3.06 4.38 -15.23
N ASN A 212 4.02 3.83 -15.94
CA ASN A 212 4.93 4.53 -16.87
C ASN A 212 5.70 5.70 -16.22
N MET A 213 6.12 5.53 -14.97
CA MET A 213 6.89 6.54 -14.25
C MET A 213 8.35 6.55 -14.67
N ASN A 214 8.91 7.75 -14.80
CA ASN A 214 10.30 7.91 -15.25
C ASN A 214 11.36 7.70 -14.16
N ASN A 215 11.00 7.79 -12.86
CA ASN A 215 11.97 7.70 -11.78
C ASN A 215 12.44 6.25 -11.53
N PRO A 216 13.65 5.82 -11.99
CA PRO A 216 14.10 4.43 -11.90
C PRO A 216 14.45 3.99 -10.47
N ALA A 217 14.45 4.93 -9.51
CA ALA A 217 14.69 4.63 -8.11
C ALA A 217 13.46 4.07 -7.39
N ILE A 218 12.26 4.20 -7.98
CA ILE A 218 11.03 3.58 -7.47
C ILE A 218 11.13 2.07 -7.72
N ARG A 219 11.09 1.27 -6.66
CA ARG A 219 11.25 -0.19 -6.75
C ARG A 219 10.46 -0.89 -5.65
N PHE A 220 10.04 -2.11 -5.94
CA PHE A 220 9.43 -3.01 -4.98
C PHE A 220 10.30 -4.27 -4.86
N ARG A 221 11.12 -4.39 -3.83
CA ARG A 221 12.13 -5.44 -3.70
C ARG A 221 11.99 -6.31 -2.46
N GLY A 222 11.56 -5.74 -1.35
CA GLY A 222 11.60 -6.40 -0.05
C GLY A 222 10.33 -7.18 0.31
N ALA A 223 10.46 -7.94 1.38
CA ALA A 223 9.36 -8.54 2.13
C ALA A 223 8.78 -7.54 3.15
N TYR A 224 7.73 -7.95 3.85
CA TYR A 224 7.14 -7.17 4.96
C TYR A 224 7.57 -7.67 6.32
N GLY A 225 8.17 -8.83 6.37
CA GLY A 225 8.67 -9.47 7.58
C GLY A 225 9.60 -10.64 7.25
N PRO A 226 10.14 -11.30 8.27
CA PRO A 226 11.08 -12.40 8.09
C PRO A 226 10.43 -13.71 7.61
N THR A 227 9.10 -13.79 7.65
CA THR A 227 8.35 -14.99 7.26
C THR A 227 7.27 -14.63 6.24
N ALA A 228 6.88 -15.60 5.42
CA ALA A 228 5.72 -15.53 4.54
C ALA A 228 4.62 -16.48 5.05
N PHE A 229 3.36 -16.12 4.80
CA PHE A 229 2.25 -17.04 4.99
C PHE A 229 2.46 -18.25 4.08
N ALA A 230 2.24 -19.46 4.61
CA ALA A 230 2.35 -20.71 3.89
C ALA A 230 1.00 -21.42 3.94
N PRO A 231 0.22 -21.41 2.84
CA PRO A 231 -1.00 -22.20 2.75
C PRO A 231 -0.66 -23.70 2.78
N ASN A 232 -1.62 -24.52 3.18
CA ASN A 232 -1.42 -25.99 3.23
C ASN A 232 -1.30 -26.64 1.84
N SER A 233 -1.60 -25.92 0.77
CA SER A 233 -1.47 -26.31 -0.63
C SER A 233 -1.23 -25.08 -1.49
N ALA A 234 -0.48 -25.22 -2.57
CA ALA A 234 -0.31 -24.20 -3.60
C ALA A 234 -1.57 -23.96 -4.43
N ASP A 235 -2.58 -24.81 -4.31
CA ASP A 235 -3.80 -24.70 -5.09
C ASP A 235 -4.65 -23.49 -4.64
N TRP A 236 -4.97 -22.63 -5.61
CA TRP A 236 -6.06 -21.69 -5.51
C TRP A 236 -7.31 -22.32 -6.10
N GLN A 237 -8.35 -22.47 -5.31
CA GLN A 237 -9.60 -23.09 -5.74
C GLN A 237 -10.68 -22.04 -5.90
N PHE A 238 -11.08 -21.79 -7.15
CA PHE A 238 -12.08 -20.79 -7.53
C PHE A 238 -13.52 -21.31 -7.36
N ASP A 239 -13.71 -22.61 -7.66
CA ASP A 239 -14.95 -23.34 -7.44
C ASP A 239 -14.65 -24.86 -7.29
N LEU A 240 -15.68 -25.68 -7.25
CA LEU A 240 -15.52 -27.15 -7.05
C LEU A 240 -14.70 -27.86 -8.15
N ARG A 241 -14.55 -27.26 -9.34
CA ARG A 241 -13.89 -27.87 -10.50
C ARG A 241 -12.68 -27.10 -11.00
N ASN A 242 -12.58 -25.82 -10.64
CA ASN A 242 -11.55 -24.92 -11.15
C ASN A 242 -10.50 -24.65 -10.08
N LYS A 243 -9.31 -25.17 -10.34
CA LYS A 243 -8.12 -24.96 -9.52
C LYS A 243 -6.99 -24.44 -10.38
N LEU A 244 -6.09 -23.71 -9.76
CA LEU A 244 -4.83 -23.24 -10.32
C LEU A 244 -3.75 -23.44 -9.27
N ALA A 245 -2.68 -24.15 -9.63
CA ALA A 245 -1.48 -24.16 -8.80
C ALA A 245 -0.79 -22.78 -8.91
N VAL A 246 -0.63 -22.12 -7.79
CA VAL A 246 0.00 -20.81 -7.68
C VAL A 246 1.24 -20.97 -6.80
N GLU A 247 2.38 -21.13 -7.45
CA GLU A 247 3.65 -21.26 -6.75
C GLU A 247 4.24 -19.86 -6.50
N PRO A 248 4.38 -19.44 -5.24
CA PRO A 248 5.09 -18.22 -4.93
C PRO A 248 6.58 -18.37 -5.22
N PHE A 249 7.24 -17.30 -5.65
CA PHE A 249 8.70 -17.30 -5.75
C PHE A 249 9.30 -17.60 -4.38
N ALA A 250 10.28 -18.50 -4.36
CA ALA A 250 11.08 -18.72 -3.17
C ALA A 250 11.90 -17.46 -2.84
N GLU A 251 12.03 -17.16 -1.55
CA GLU A 251 12.79 -16.01 -1.13
C GLU A 251 14.25 -16.12 -1.63
N ALA A 252 14.76 -15.03 -2.16
CA ALA A 252 16.16 -14.80 -2.52
C ALA A 252 16.73 -15.59 -3.71
N SER A 253 16.27 -16.80 -4.01
CA SER A 253 16.88 -17.61 -5.09
C SER A 253 16.16 -17.48 -6.43
N ASP A 254 14.85 -17.38 -6.41
CA ASP A 254 14.00 -17.48 -7.60
C ASP A 254 13.38 -16.14 -8.02
N ASP A 255 13.42 -15.12 -7.15
CA ASP A 255 12.97 -13.76 -7.46
C ASP A 255 14.20 -12.83 -7.65
N PRO A 256 14.58 -12.49 -8.89
CA PRO A 256 15.84 -11.79 -9.20
C PRO A 256 15.92 -10.38 -8.62
N PHE A 257 14.79 -9.80 -8.21
CA PHE A 257 14.73 -8.47 -7.60
C PHE A 257 14.53 -8.53 -6.09
N TYR A 258 14.48 -9.72 -5.51
CA TYR A 258 14.26 -9.88 -4.08
C TYR A 258 15.38 -9.26 -3.24
N GLN A 259 15.00 -8.60 -2.19
CA GLN A 259 15.87 -8.13 -1.12
C GLN A 259 15.34 -8.64 0.21
N SER A 260 16.19 -9.25 1.02
CA SER A 260 15.84 -9.72 2.37
C SER A 260 15.23 -8.61 3.21
N TYR A 261 14.29 -8.97 4.05
CA TYR A 261 13.70 -8.03 5.00
C TYR A 261 14.78 -7.39 5.86
N ARG A 262 14.73 -6.08 5.98
CA ARG A 262 15.56 -5.29 6.89
C ARG A 262 14.77 -4.07 7.36
N CYS A 263 15.01 -3.71 8.61
CA CYS A 263 14.47 -2.52 9.26
C CYS A 263 15.59 -1.88 10.09
N ASP A 264 16.60 -1.32 9.42
CA ASP A 264 17.65 -0.56 10.10
C ASP A 264 17.03 0.75 10.61
N GLU A 265 16.53 0.72 11.84
CA GLU A 265 15.79 1.83 12.47
C GLU A 265 14.59 2.32 11.62
N CYS A 266 14.08 1.45 10.73
CA CYS A 266 12.91 1.68 9.87
C CYS A 266 12.93 2.95 9.01
N GLY A 267 14.11 3.40 8.63
CA GLY A 267 14.31 4.45 7.64
C GLY A 267 14.12 3.99 6.20
N LEU A 268 14.76 4.67 5.25
CA LEU A 268 14.79 4.28 3.85
C LEU A 268 15.80 3.13 3.67
N THR A 269 15.32 1.89 3.63
CA THR A 269 16.15 0.69 3.55
C THR A 269 16.40 0.21 2.11
N GLY A 270 15.64 0.74 1.16
CA GLY A 270 15.65 0.30 -0.24
C GLY A 270 14.82 -0.96 -0.49
N ASN A 271 14.02 -1.42 0.47
CA ASN A 271 13.10 -2.54 0.28
C ASN A 271 11.99 -2.21 -0.72
N LYS A 272 11.38 -1.04 -0.54
CA LYS A 272 10.27 -0.56 -1.37
C LYS A 272 10.34 0.96 -1.55
N PRO A 273 11.49 1.52 -2.01
CA PRO A 273 11.61 2.97 -2.17
C PRO A 273 10.58 3.46 -3.17
N MET A 274 9.77 4.41 -2.74
CA MET A 274 8.68 5.02 -3.50
C MET A 274 8.64 6.53 -3.31
N THR A 275 7.81 7.18 -4.10
CA THR A 275 7.46 8.59 -3.95
C THR A 275 5.98 8.73 -3.61
N THR A 276 5.59 9.83 -3.00
CA THR A 276 4.18 10.09 -2.71
C THR A 276 3.35 10.21 -3.99
N LEU A 277 3.95 10.70 -5.08
CA LEU A 277 3.30 10.74 -6.39
C LEU A 277 3.01 9.32 -6.92
N ALA A 278 3.99 8.41 -6.83
CA ALA A 278 3.82 7.03 -7.26
C ALA A 278 2.70 6.32 -6.50
N GLN A 279 2.66 6.52 -5.18
CA GLN A 279 1.63 5.90 -4.35
C GLN A 279 0.24 6.51 -4.62
N ALA A 280 0.16 7.83 -4.77
CA ALA A 280 -1.10 8.50 -5.07
C ALA A 280 -1.64 8.10 -6.45
N GLU A 281 -0.77 8.02 -7.47
CA GLU A 281 -1.19 7.59 -8.81
C GLU A 281 -1.63 6.13 -8.84
N PHE A 282 -0.92 5.24 -8.11
CA PHE A 282 -1.35 3.86 -7.94
C PHE A 282 -2.79 3.80 -7.40
N LEU A 283 -3.05 4.51 -6.30
CA LEU A 283 -4.38 4.54 -5.67
C LEU A 283 -5.44 5.17 -6.59
N LYS A 284 -5.11 6.26 -7.28
CA LYS A 284 -6.01 6.89 -8.26
C LYS A 284 -6.43 5.88 -9.32
N ARG A 285 -5.46 5.21 -9.99
CA ARG A 285 -5.78 4.24 -11.04
C ARG A 285 -6.54 3.02 -10.51
N MET A 286 -6.33 2.65 -9.25
CA MET A 286 -7.14 1.60 -8.62
C MET A 286 -8.60 2.04 -8.45
N VAL A 287 -8.87 3.21 -7.87
CA VAL A 287 -10.25 3.67 -7.63
C VAL A 287 -10.97 4.03 -8.92
N THR A 288 -10.25 4.46 -9.96
CA THR A 288 -10.82 4.76 -11.28
C THR A 288 -10.81 3.56 -12.24
N HIS A 289 -10.42 2.38 -11.78
CA HIS A 289 -10.25 1.18 -12.61
C HIS A 289 -11.47 0.88 -13.50
N ASN A 290 -12.68 1.06 -12.97
CA ASN A 290 -13.91 0.78 -13.70
C ASN A 290 -14.30 1.91 -14.67
N SER A 291 -13.99 3.17 -14.32
CA SER A 291 -14.39 4.35 -15.08
C SER A 291 -13.36 4.81 -16.12
N GLU A 292 -12.09 4.43 -15.97
CA GLU A 292 -10.97 4.87 -16.82
C GLU A 292 -10.28 3.65 -17.49
N PRO A 293 -10.87 3.09 -18.56
CA PRO A 293 -10.37 1.85 -19.20
C PRO A 293 -8.90 1.91 -19.61
N GLN A 294 -8.42 3.09 -20.03
CA GLN A 294 -7.05 3.29 -20.52
C GLN A 294 -5.98 3.21 -19.42
N THR A 295 -6.39 3.34 -18.14
CA THR A 295 -5.47 3.28 -17.00
C THR A 295 -5.63 2.01 -16.16
N ARG A 296 -6.38 1.03 -16.64
CA ARG A 296 -6.59 -0.24 -15.95
C ARG A 296 -5.29 -0.99 -15.74
N LEU A 297 -5.16 -1.60 -14.57
CA LEU A 297 -4.09 -2.55 -14.32
C LEU A 297 -4.34 -3.81 -15.15
N PRO A 298 -3.43 -4.20 -16.07
CA PRO A 298 -3.59 -5.42 -16.86
C PRO A 298 -3.74 -6.65 -15.96
N GLY A 299 -4.69 -7.54 -16.30
CA GLY A 299 -4.97 -8.75 -15.52
C GLY A 299 -5.77 -8.54 -14.24
N PHE A 300 -5.98 -7.30 -13.82
CA PHE A 300 -6.79 -6.99 -12.63
C PHE A 300 -8.27 -6.83 -13.04
N MET A 301 -9.18 -7.44 -12.27
CA MET A 301 -10.60 -7.49 -12.59
C MET A 301 -11.41 -6.54 -11.69
N PRO A 302 -12.62 -6.09 -12.09
CA PRO A 302 -13.47 -5.27 -11.24
C PRO A 302 -13.79 -5.90 -9.87
N SER A 303 -14.02 -7.21 -9.81
CA SER A 303 -14.24 -7.96 -8.58
C SER A 303 -13.05 -7.93 -7.62
N HIS A 304 -11.83 -7.83 -8.16
CA HIS A 304 -10.62 -7.70 -7.35
C HIS A 304 -10.58 -6.37 -6.60
N LEU A 305 -11.06 -5.30 -7.22
CA LEU A 305 -11.10 -3.98 -6.58
C LEU A 305 -12.04 -3.98 -5.37
N GLU A 306 -13.22 -4.55 -5.52
CA GLU A 306 -14.20 -4.64 -4.45
C GLU A 306 -13.62 -5.40 -3.25
N MET A 307 -13.03 -6.56 -3.51
CA MET A 307 -12.41 -7.38 -2.48
C MET A 307 -11.22 -6.68 -1.82
N LEU A 308 -10.37 -6.00 -2.61
CA LEU A 308 -9.20 -5.27 -2.11
C LEU A 308 -9.59 -4.12 -1.17
N LEU A 309 -10.70 -3.45 -1.44
CA LEU A 309 -11.17 -2.32 -0.64
C LEU A 309 -11.98 -2.74 0.59
N TYR A 310 -12.74 -3.82 0.48
CA TYR A 310 -13.73 -4.20 1.52
C TYR A 310 -13.41 -5.52 2.21
N GLY A 311 -12.57 -6.37 1.61
CA GLY A 311 -12.27 -7.70 2.12
C GLY A 311 -13.47 -8.64 1.99
N ASN A 312 -13.84 -9.30 3.09
CA ASN A 312 -14.95 -10.26 3.15
C ASN A 312 -16.14 -9.65 3.86
#